data_2597e247d8e217b3286f84b9226552ac
#
_entry.id   2597e247d8e217b3286f84b9226552ac
#
_cell.length_a   1.000
_cell.length_b   1.000
_cell.length_c   1.000
_cell.angle_alpha   90.00
_cell.angle_beta   90.00
_cell.angle_gamma   90.00
#
_symmetry.space_group_name_H-M   'P 1'
#
loop_
_entity.id
_entity.type
_entity.pdbx_description
1 polymer ?
#
loop_
_entity_poly.entity_id
_entity_poly.type
_entity_poly.pdbx_seq_one_letter_code
_entity_poly.pdbx_strand_id
1 'polypeptide(L)'
;MKRAVLLVDHGSRRPEANALLESVAAAVAERVPEWIVRCAHMELAPPDIAAGIDACVSSGADEIVVCPYFLGPGNHTSKDIPRLVDAASARHSKIRVRIADPLGLHPKLVDVLLDRVDAARD
;
A
#
# COMPACT_ATOMS: atom_id res chain seq x y z
N MET A 1 17.37 -5.53 10.87
CA MET A 1 15.96 -5.17 11.06
C MET A 1 15.14 -5.58 9.84
N LYS A 2 14.09 -6.33 10.04
CA LYS A 2 13.25 -6.83 8.95
C LYS A 2 12.16 -5.82 8.62
N ARG A 3 12.17 -5.29 7.41
CA ARG A 3 11.20 -4.31 6.95
C ARG A 3 10.07 -4.97 6.20
N ALA A 4 8.85 -4.56 6.48
CA ALA A 4 7.68 -4.87 5.66
C ALA A 4 7.15 -3.61 5.00
N VAL A 5 6.61 -3.78 3.81
CA VAL A 5 5.90 -2.74 3.08
C VAL A 5 4.47 -3.22 2.88
N LEU A 6 3.52 -2.42 3.30
CA LEU A 6 2.09 -2.72 3.16
C LEU A 6 1.48 -1.69 2.22
N LEU A 7 1.18 -2.11 1.00
CA LEU A 7 0.49 -1.25 0.05
C LEU A 7 -0.99 -1.24 0.37
N VAL A 8 -1.60 -0.06 0.35
CA VAL A 8 -3.02 0.11 0.70
C VAL A 8 -3.70 0.93 -0.37
N ASP A 9 -4.79 0.41 -0.94
CA ASP A 9 -5.67 1.18 -1.80
C ASP A 9 -7.05 1.33 -1.16
N HIS A 10 -7.97 1.97 -1.87
CA HIS A 10 -9.32 2.17 -1.37
C HIS A 10 -10.08 0.84 -1.23
N GLY A 11 -9.85 -0.07 -2.15
CA GLY A 11 -10.62 -1.30 -2.27
C GLY A 11 -11.79 -1.14 -3.23
N SER A 12 -12.21 -2.24 -3.82
CA SER A 12 -13.27 -2.26 -4.81
C SER A 12 -14.07 -3.56 -4.69
N ARG A 13 -15.31 -3.52 -5.16
CA ARG A 13 -16.10 -4.73 -5.32
C ARG A 13 -15.71 -5.51 -6.56
N ARG A 14 -14.91 -4.92 -7.44
CA ARG A 14 -14.42 -5.57 -8.66
C ARG A 14 -13.12 -6.30 -8.38
N PRO A 15 -13.08 -7.64 -8.53
CA PRO A 15 -11.85 -8.40 -8.27
C PRO A 15 -10.66 -7.94 -9.10
N GLU A 16 -10.88 -7.53 -10.34
CA GLU A 16 -9.80 -7.07 -11.21
C GLU A 16 -9.15 -5.77 -10.72
N ALA A 17 -9.92 -4.91 -10.08
CA ALA A 17 -9.38 -3.68 -9.50
C ALA A 17 -8.51 -3.99 -8.28
N ASN A 18 -8.94 -4.92 -7.44
CA ASN A 18 -8.16 -5.35 -6.27
C ASN A 18 -6.90 -6.11 -6.70
N ALA A 19 -6.99 -6.89 -7.75
CA ALA A 19 -5.86 -7.65 -8.28
C ALA A 19 -4.73 -6.74 -8.79
N LEU A 20 -5.04 -5.52 -9.22
CA LEU A 20 -4.01 -4.56 -9.64
C LEU A 20 -3.04 -4.29 -8.49
N LEU A 21 -3.55 -4.08 -7.29
CA LEU A 21 -2.69 -3.83 -6.13
C LEU A 21 -1.81 -5.04 -5.82
N GLU A 22 -2.34 -6.24 -5.96
CA GLU A 22 -1.56 -7.47 -5.79
C GLU A 22 -0.42 -7.54 -6.80
N SER A 23 -0.68 -7.15 -8.05
CA SER A 23 0.33 -7.13 -9.10
C SER A 23 1.42 -6.11 -8.80
N VAL A 24 1.05 -4.93 -8.27
CA VAL A 24 2.02 -3.92 -7.86
C VAL A 24 2.88 -4.46 -6.72
N ALA A 25 2.25 -5.10 -5.73
CA ALA A 25 2.97 -5.69 -4.60
C ALA A 25 3.98 -6.74 -5.07
N ALA A 26 3.58 -7.59 -6.01
CA ALA A 26 4.47 -8.61 -6.58
C ALA A 26 5.68 -7.97 -7.29
N ALA A 27 5.45 -6.88 -8.02
CA ALA A 27 6.52 -6.16 -8.71
C ALA A 27 7.50 -5.53 -7.70
N VAL A 28 6.99 -4.98 -6.59
CA VAL A 28 7.85 -4.44 -5.53
C VAL A 28 8.68 -5.55 -4.90
N ALA A 29 8.04 -6.67 -4.58
CA ALA A 29 8.72 -7.82 -3.97
C ALA A 29 9.85 -8.35 -4.86
N GLU A 30 9.64 -8.35 -6.16
CA GLU A 30 10.65 -8.80 -7.11
C GLU A 30 11.89 -7.88 -7.11
N ARG A 31 11.67 -6.57 -6.96
CA ARG A 31 12.77 -5.60 -6.95
C ARG A 31 13.51 -5.54 -5.62
N VAL A 32 12.83 -5.85 -4.51
CA VAL A 32 13.41 -5.80 -3.18
C VAL A 32 13.08 -7.09 -2.44
N PRO A 33 13.78 -8.20 -2.81
CA PRO A 33 13.48 -9.52 -2.25
C PRO A 33 13.66 -9.61 -0.73
N GLU A 34 14.47 -8.75 -0.12
CA GLU A 34 14.68 -8.76 1.32
C GLU A 34 13.54 -8.15 2.11
N TRP A 35 12.60 -7.45 1.47
CA TRP A 35 11.43 -6.90 2.16
C TRP A 35 10.29 -7.91 2.21
N ILE A 36 9.49 -7.82 3.25
CA ILE A 36 8.17 -8.47 3.30
C ILE A 36 7.22 -7.50 2.59
N VAL A 37 6.53 -7.95 1.54
CA VAL A 37 5.60 -7.09 0.81
C VAL A 37 4.21 -7.69 0.88
N ARG A 38 3.25 -6.90 1.33
CA ARG A 38 1.85 -7.30 1.45
C ARG A 38 0.97 -6.16 0.94
N CYS A 39 -0.29 -6.45 0.68
CA CYS A 39 -1.27 -5.43 0.33
C CYS A 39 -2.54 -5.59 1.16
N ALA A 40 -3.26 -4.49 1.28
CA ALA A 40 -4.53 -4.43 1.99
C ALA A 40 -5.42 -3.39 1.34
N HIS A 41 -6.71 -3.46 1.64
CA HIS A 41 -7.71 -2.53 1.12
C HIS A 41 -8.37 -1.82 2.30
N MET A 42 -8.68 -0.53 2.13
CA MET A 42 -9.36 0.22 3.19
C MET A 42 -10.72 -0.38 3.50
N GLU A 43 -11.44 -0.76 2.46
CA GLU A 43 -12.79 -1.30 2.57
C GLU A 43 -13.15 -2.13 1.34
N LEU A 44 -14.32 -2.74 1.34
CA LEU A 44 -14.96 -3.44 0.22
C LEU A 44 -14.32 -4.78 -0.18
N ALA A 45 -13.11 -5.05 0.22
CA ALA A 45 -12.43 -6.31 -0.10
C ALA A 45 -11.41 -6.66 0.97
N PRO A 46 -11.22 -7.96 1.28
CA PRO A 46 -10.17 -8.41 2.18
C PRO A 46 -8.83 -8.51 1.41
N PRO A 47 -7.69 -8.45 2.12
CA PRO A 47 -7.57 -8.14 3.54
C PRO A 47 -7.73 -6.65 3.82
N ASP A 48 -8.24 -6.32 5.01
CA ASP A 48 -8.28 -4.93 5.47
C ASP A 48 -6.92 -4.52 6.07
N ILE A 49 -6.81 -3.27 6.50
CA ILE A 49 -5.54 -2.75 7.01
C ILE A 49 -5.08 -3.52 8.25
N ALA A 50 -6.00 -3.83 9.16
CA ALA A 50 -5.65 -4.58 10.38
C ALA A 50 -5.10 -5.96 10.03
N ALA A 51 -5.75 -6.67 9.13
CA ALA A 51 -5.29 -7.99 8.69
C ALA A 51 -3.94 -7.89 7.97
N GLY A 52 -3.74 -6.85 7.17
CA GLY A 52 -2.47 -6.61 6.49
C GLY A 52 -1.32 -6.38 7.46
N ILE A 53 -1.55 -5.56 8.48
CA ILE A 53 -0.54 -5.32 9.52
C ILE A 53 -0.24 -6.62 10.28
N ASP A 54 -1.27 -7.38 10.66
CA ASP A 54 -1.09 -8.67 11.33
C ASP A 54 -0.26 -9.62 10.48
N ALA A 55 -0.50 -9.68 9.18
CA ALA A 55 0.26 -10.53 8.27
C ALA A 55 1.74 -10.13 8.20
N CYS A 56 2.03 -8.83 8.18
CA CYS A 56 3.41 -8.34 8.20
C CYS A 56 4.12 -8.75 9.48
N VAL A 57 3.46 -8.60 10.63
CA VAL A 57 4.02 -8.98 11.93
C VAL A 57 4.24 -10.49 11.98
N SER A 58 3.27 -11.29 11.54
CA SER A 58 3.38 -12.75 11.52
C SER A 58 4.51 -13.23 10.62
N SER A 59 4.86 -12.47 9.61
CA SER A 59 5.97 -12.80 8.71
C SER A 59 7.33 -12.36 9.25
N GLY A 60 7.36 -11.76 10.43
CA GLY A 60 8.61 -11.41 11.10
C GLY A 60 9.05 -9.96 10.96
N ALA A 61 8.16 -9.06 10.58
CA ALA A 61 8.51 -7.66 10.42
C ALA A 61 8.82 -7.00 11.77
N ASP A 62 9.87 -6.20 11.78
CA ASP A 62 10.24 -5.32 12.91
C ASP A 62 9.74 -3.90 12.65
N GLU A 63 9.62 -3.54 11.39
CA GLU A 63 9.20 -2.23 10.94
C GLU A 63 8.23 -2.42 9.78
N ILE A 64 7.15 -1.63 9.76
CA ILE A 64 6.17 -1.63 8.68
C ILE A 64 6.06 -0.22 8.12
N VAL A 65 6.23 -0.08 6.81
CA VAL A 65 5.93 1.16 6.11
C VAL A 65 4.63 0.94 5.33
N VAL A 66 3.60 1.67 5.70
CA VAL A 66 2.31 1.64 5.00
C VAL A 66 2.38 2.62 3.84
N CYS A 67 2.12 2.12 2.65
CA CYS A 67 2.24 2.90 1.41
C CYS A 67 0.86 3.10 0.78
N PRO A 68 0.26 4.29 0.93
CA PRO A 68 -1.01 4.57 0.28
C PRO A 68 -0.85 4.59 -1.24
N TYR A 69 -1.53 3.68 -1.92
CA TYR A 69 -1.50 3.62 -3.37
C TYR A 69 -2.60 4.50 -3.94
N PHE A 70 -2.39 5.81 -3.79
CA PHE A 70 -3.29 6.88 -4.22
C PHE A 70 -2.50 7.95 -4.93
N LEU A 71 -3.11 8.60 -5.91
CA LEU A 71 -2.43 9.66 -6.65
C LEU A 71 -2.27 10.92 -5.82
N GLY A 72 -3.25 11.26 -5.01
CA GLY A 72 -3.16 12.48 -4.21
C GLY A 72 -3.79 12.35 -2.85
N PRO A 73 -3.63 13.38 -2.01
CA PRO A 73 -4.26 13.41 -0.69
C PRO A 73 -5.77 13.59 -0.82
N GLY A 74 -6.49 13.11 0.19
CA GLY A 74 -7.92 13.26 0.32
C GLY A 74 -8.32 12.82 1.71
N ASN A 75 -9.60 12.84 2.03
CA ASN A 75 -10.06 12.43 3.36
C ASN A 75 -9.61 11.02 3.70
N HIS A 76 -9.65 10.11 2.74
CA HIS A 76 -9.23 8.71 2.97
C HIS A 76 -7.75 8.61 3.32
N THR A 77 -6.88 9.33 2.58
CA THR A 77 -5.45 9.27 2.83
C THR A 77 -5.02 10.11 4.03
N SER A 78 -5.70 11.24 4.26
CA SER A 78 -5.29 12.19 5.29
C SER A 78 -5.82 11.84 6.68
N LYS A 79 -6.95 11.14 6.77
CA LYS A 79 -7.62 10.86 8.04
C LYS A 79 -7.87 9.39 8.28
N ASP A 80 -8.46 8.69 7.30
CA ASP A 80 -8.93 7.33 7.50
C ASP A 80 -7.78 6.34 7.61
N ILE A 81 -6.78 6.45 6.74
CA ILE A 81 -5.63 5.54 6.77
C ILE A 81 -4.86 5.70 8.09
N PRO A 82 -4.46 6.92 8.52
CA PRO A 82 -3.80 7.05 9.82
C PRO A 82 -4.62 6.49 10.98
N ARG A 83 -5.93 6.73 11.00
CA ARG A 83 -6.80 6.23 12.05
C ARG A 83 -6.83 4.69 12.09
N LEU A 84 -6.97 4.07 10.91
CA LEU A 84 -7.02 2.60 10.82
C LEU A 84 -5.67 1.97 11.16
N VAL A 85 -4.58 2.60 10.73
CA VAL A 85 -3.23 2.14 11.01
C VAL A 85 -2.94 2.25 12.51
N ASP A 86 -3.28 3.37 13.14
CA ASP A 86 -3.06 3.57 14.56
C ASP A 86 -3.83 2.54 15.39
N ALA A 87 -5.09 2.29 15.05
CA ALA A 87 -5.90 1.30 15.74
C ALA A 87 -5.32 -0.11 15.62
N ALA A 88 -4.84 -0.47 14.44
CA ALA A 88 -4.26 -1.79 14.21
C ALA A 88 -2.88 -1.93 14.86
N SER A 89 -2.04 -0.91 14.76
CA SER A 89 -0.68 -0.96 15.32
C SER A 89 -0.65 -0.95 16.84
N ALA A 90 -1.70 -0.47 17.48
CA ALA A 90 -1.80 -0.50 18.95
C ALA A 90 -1.72 -1.92 19.51
N ARG A 91 -2.06 -2.94 18.72
CA ARG A 91 -1.96 -4.35 19.11
C ARG A 91 -0.54 -4.90 19.01
N HIS A 92 0.39 -4.13 18.44
CA HIS A 92 1.75 -4.57 18.16
C HIS A 92 2.75 -3.51 18.64
N SER A 93 2.80 -3.30 19.96
CA SER A 93 3.55 -2.19 20.56
C SER A 93 5.05 -2.22 20.30
N LYS A 94 5.61 -3.38 19.94
CA LYS A 94 7.04 -3.51 19.66
C LYS A 94 7.40 -3.23 18.20
N ILE A 95 6.40 -3.08 17.34
CA ILE A 95 6.60 -2.88 15.91
C ILE A 95 6.51 -1.40 15.60
N ARG A 96 7.50 -0.91 14.86
CA ARG A 96 7.49 0.47 14.39
C ARG A 96 6.68 0.56 13.11
N VAL A 97 5.64 1.39 13.11
CA VAL A 97 4.78 1.58 11.94
C VAL A 97 4.83 3.03 11.50
N ARG A 98 5.11 3.24 10.23
CA ARG A 98 5.13 4.57 9.62
C ARG A 98 4.26 4.55 8.36
N ILE A 99 3.77 5.73 7.98
CA ILE A 99 2.93 5.90 6.79
C ILE A 99 3.68 6.79 5.81
N ALA A 100 3.89 6.30 4.61
CA ALA A 100 4.50 7.07 3.54
C ALA A 100 3.46 8.00 2.91
N ASP A 101 3.93 9.02 2.21
CA ASP A 101 3.05 9.90 1.46
C ASP A 101 2.40 9.15 0.29
N PRO A 102 1.21 9.60 -0.18
CA PRO A 102 0.65 9.09 -1.44
C PRO A 102 1.62 9.32 -2.59
N LEU A 103 1.35 8.71 -3.73
CA LEU A 103 2.23 8.81 -4.91
C LEU A 103 2.44 10.25 -5.38
N GLY A 104 1.37 11.03 -5.38
CA GLY A 104 1.41 12.47 -5.56
C GLY A 104 2.10 12.95 -6.84
N LEU A 105 2.64 14.17 -6.80
CA LEU A 105 3.44 14.73 -7.88
C LEU A 105 4.86 14.17 -7.78
N HIS A 106 5.29 13.46 -8.81
CA HIS A 106 6.62 12.85 -8.86
C HIS A 106 7.06 12.74 -10.31
N PRO A 107 8.32 13.05 -10.63
CA PRO A 107 8.81 12.99 -12.01
C PRO A 107 8.58 11.64 -12.68
N LYS A 108 8.70 10.54 -11.94
CA LYS A 108 8.49 9.21 -12.50
C LYS A 108 7.04 8.96 -12.88
N LEU A 109 6.08 9.58 -12.17
CA LEU A 109 4.68 9.49 -12.54
C LEU A 109 4.36 10.34 -13.77
N VAL A 110 5.06 11.46 -13.94
CA VAL A 110 4.97 12.23 -15.17
C VAL A 110 5.46 11.38 -16.34
N ASP A 111 6.54 10.63 -16.16
CA ASP A 111 7.03 9.71 -17.19
C ASP A 111 5.99 8.66 -17.56
N VAL A 112 5.31 8.10 -16.57
CA VAL A 112 4.23 7.14 -16.81
C VAL A 112 3.12 7.80 -17.63
N LEU A 113 2.70 9.00 -17.26
CA LEU A 113 1.67 9.72 -17.99
C LEU A 113 2.06 9.94 -19.45
N LEU A 114 3.31 10.35 -19.70
CA LEU A 114 3.80 10.57 -21.04
C LEU A 114 3.84 9.28 -21.86
N ASP A 115 4.21 8.17 -21.23
CA ASP A 115 4.17 6.87 -21.89
C ASP A 115 2.74 6.50 -22.31
N ARG A 116 1.75 6.81 -21.48
CA ARG A 116 0.35 6.55 -21.81
C ARG A 116 -0.11 7.42 -22.98
N VAL A 117 0.34 8.68 -23.02
CA VAL A 117 0.03 9.58 -24.13
C VAL A 117 0.59 9.01 -25.44
N ASP A 118 1.86 8.58 -25.41
CA ASP A 118 2.51 8.04 -26.60
C ASP A 118 1.86 6.74 -27.09
N ALA A 119 1.34 5.96 -26.16
CA ALA A 119 0.68 4.69 -26.49
C ALA A 119 -0.79 4.85 -26.89
N ALA A 120 -1.37 6.03 -26.72
CA ALA A 120 -2.77 6.25 -27.05
C ALA A 120 -3.02 6.11 -28.54
N ARG A 121 -4.15 5.50 -28.88
CA ARG A 121 -4.53 5.24 -30.28
C ARG A 121 -5.88 5.88 -30.55
N ASP A 122 -6.08 6.25 -31.81
CA ASP A 122 -7.35 6.80 -32.30
C ASP A 122 -8.42 5.71 -32.38
#